data_8b58d8d252afbc6d09c0ac77d8ab04b7
#
_entry.id   8b58d8d252afbc6d09c0ac77d8ab04b7
#
_cell.length_a   1.000
_cell.length_b   1.000
_cell.length_c   1.000
_cell.angle_alpha   90.00
_cell.angle_beta   90.00
_cell.angle_gamma   90.00
#
_symmetry.space_group_name_H-M   'P 1'
#
loop_
_entity.id
_entity.type
_entity.pdbx_description
1 polymer ?
#
loop_
_entity_poly.entity_id
_entity_poly.type
_entity_poly.pdbx_seq_one_letter_code
_entity_poly.pdbx_strand_id
1 'polypeptide(L)'
;LQRYKILGFPLYRGTKKIEKIFLLQKNKGLKRTNPILVEAIARRMREIREQNGHTQEFLAHNTHLKIWDYESMQKSPSLESIARFCTFYALSLSDFFAPITFPQDSK
;
A
#
# COMPACT_ATOMS: atom_id res chain seq x y z
N LEU A 1 7.26 -2.39 -18.99
CA LEU A 1 7.67 -2.40 -18.66
C LEU A 1 8.16 -3.31 -18.26
N GLN A 2 8.46 -3.63 -18.34
CA GLN A 2 8.96 -4.48 -18.08
C GLN A 2 9.74 -4.37 -17.08
N ARG A 3 10.17 -3.52 -16.90
CA ARG A 3 10.96 -3.29 -16.05
C ARG A 3 10.53 -3.73 -14.82
N TYR A 4 9.47 -3.79 -14.51
CA TYR A 4 9.08 -4.26 -13.38
C TYR A 4 9.34 -5.58 -13.23
N LYS A 5 9.35 -6.16 -14.20
CA LYS A 5 9.50 -7.38 -14.18
C LYS A 5 10.67 -7.66 -13.79
N ILE A 6 11.23 -7.13 -13.93
CA ILE A 6 12.30 -7.36 -13.78
C ILE A 6 12.75 -7.21 -12.68
N LEU A 7 12.62 -6.55 -12.45
CA LEU A 7 13.06 -6.24 -11.56
C LEU A 7 13.17 -7.01 -10.71
N GLY A 8 13.10 -7.61 -11.03
CA GLY A 8 13.39 -8.23 -10.31
C GLY A 8 13.03 -8.45 -9.36
N PHE A 9 12.77 -8.51 -9.62
CA PHE A 9 12.17 -8.70 -8.84
C PHE A 9 12.36 -9.80 -8.07
N PRO A 10 13.38 -10.22 -7.98
CA PRO A 10 13.65 -11.27 -7.17
C PRO A 10 13.25 -10.88 -5.84
N LEU A 11 13.28 -9.71 -5.66
CA LEU A 11 12.88 -9.26 -4.54
C LEU A 11 11.59 -9.67 -4.20
N TYR A 12 10.90 -10.04 -5.11
CA TYR A 12 9.60 -10.33 -4.92
C TYR A 12 9.39 -11.72 -4.98
N ARG A 13 10.04 -12.48 -4.30
CA ARG A 13 9.86 -13.75 -4.39
C ARG A 13 8.55 -14.09 -4.05
N GLY A 14 7.80 -13.78 -3.36
CA GLY A 14 6.51 -14.19 -3.15
C GLY A 14 5.71 -13.52 -4.04
N THR A 15 6.20 -13.38 -5.11
CA THR A 15 5.58 -12.64 -6.07
C THR A 15 4.30 -13.19 -6.53
N LYS A 16 3.89 -14.35 -6.18
CA LYS A 16 2.60 -14.79 -6.60
C LYS A 16 1.57 -13.82 -6.16
N LYS A 17 1.78 -13.18 -5.02
CA LYS A 17 0.84 -12.22 -4.56
C LYS A 17 0.84 -11.01 -5.47
N ILE A 18 1.99 -10.57 -5.88
CA ILE A 18 2.08 -9.42 -6.75
C ILE A 18 1.52 -9.72 -8.12
N GLU A 19 1.79 -10.90 -8.63
CA GLU A 19 1.25 -11.27 -9.90
C GLU A 19 -0.26 -11.31 -9.85
N LYS A 20 -0.80 -11.80 -8.75
CA LYS A 20 -2.22 -11.85 -8.63
C LYS A 20 -2.82 -10.46 -8.63
N ILE A 21 -2.19 -9.52 -7.95
CA ILE A 21 -2.68 -8.17 -7.92
C ILE A 21 -2.64 -7.58 -9.32
N PHE A 22 -1.57 -7.86 -10.05
CA PHE A 22 -1.44 -7.38 -11.40
C PHE A 22 -2.54 -7.94 -12.28
N LEU A 23 -2.83 -9.21 -12.17
CA LEU A 23 -3.86 -9.82 -12.97
C LEU A 23 -5.23 -9.24 -12.64
N LEU A 24 -5.46 -8.97 -11.38
CA LEU A 24 -6.73 -8.38 -11.00
C LEU A 24 -6.87 -6.99 -11.60
N GLN A 25 -5.79 -6.24 -11.65
CA GLN A 25 -5.84 -4.93 -12.26
C GLN A 25 -6.14 -5.04 -13.74
N LYS A 26 -5.54 -5.98 -14.40
CA LYS A 26 -5.80 -6.14 -15.80
C LYS A 26 -7.24 -6.54 -16.02
N ASN A 27 -7.75 -7.42 -15.19
CA ASN A 27 -9.12 -7.87 -15.36
C ASN A 27 -10.11 -6.77 -15.09
N LYS A 28 -9.74 -5.80 -14.31
CA LYS A 28 -10.63 -4.73 -14.05
C LYS A 28 -10.53 -3.64 -15.08
N GLY A 29 -9.70 -3.81 -16.05
CA GLY A 29 -9.61 -2.88 -17.12
C GLY A 29 -8.58 -1.84 -16.91
N LEU A 30 -8.85 -0.63 -17.24
CA LEU A 30 -7.86 0.37 -17.31
C LEU A 30 -7.59 1.21 -16.12
N LYS A 31 -7.57 0.65 -14.97
CA LYS A 31 -7.28 1.46 -13.84
C LYS A 31 -5.83 1.81 -13.77
N ARG A 32 -5.53 3.03 -13.43
CA ARG A 32 -4.18 3.44 -13.36
C ARG A 32 -3.67 3.28 -11.98
N THR A 33 -3.52 2.07 -11.53
CA THR A 33 -3.06 1.80 -10.21
C THR A 33 -1.78 1.01 -10.29
N ASN A 34 -0.89 1.24 -9.40
CA ASN A 34 0.35 0.49 -9.32
C ASN A 34 0.17 -0.53 -8.22
N PRO A 35 0.02 -1.81 -8.56
CA PRO A 35 -0.27 -2.81 -7.54
C PRO A 35 0.85 -2.99 -6.53
N ILE A 36 2.07 -2.77 -6.94
CA ILE A 36 3.18 -2.90 -6.01
C ILE A 36 3.11 -1.81 -4.96
N LEU A 37 2.81 -0.61 -5.39
CA LEU A 37 2.71 0.51 -4.47
C LEU A 37 1.51 0.35 -3.55
N VAL A 38 0.40 -0.10 -4.10
CA VAL A 38 -0.81 -0.29 -3.29
C VAL A 38 -0.55 -1.30 -2.18
N GLU A 39 0.15 -2.37 -2.51
CA GLU A 39 0.43 -3.37 -1.50
C GLU A 39 1.39 -2.82 -0.45
N ALA A 40 2.38 -2.06 -0.88
CA ALA A 40 3.34 -1.51 0.07
C ALA A 40 2.68 -0.54 1.04
N ILE A 41 1.76 0.27 0.53
CA ILE A 41 1.05 1.19 1.38
C ILE A 41 0.12 0.46 2.34
N ALA A 42 -0.57 -0.57 1.85
CA ALA A 42 -1.46 -1.35 2.69
C ALA A 42 -0.68 -1.98 3.84
N ARG A 43 0.47 -2.53 3.53
CA ARG A 43 1.28 -3.16 4.54
C ARG A 43 1.79 -2.14 5.54
N ARG A 44 2.18 -0.98 5.06
CA ARG A 44 2.71 0.05 5.96
C ARG A 44 1.62 0.54 6.91
N MET A 45 0.41 0.74 6.40
CA MET A 45 -0.68 1.18 7.25
C MET A 45 -0.98 0.14 8.32
N ARG A 46 -0.96 -1.13 7.93
CA ARG A 46 -1.22 -2.17 8.91
C ARG A 46 -0.11 -2.23 9.96
N GLU A 47 1.14 -2.08 9.55
CA GLU A 47 2.24 -2.09 10.49
C GLU A 47 2.08 -1.03 11.55
N ILE A 48 1.80 0.18 11.12
CA ILE A 48 1.69 1.29 12.05
C ILE A 48 0.50 1.06 12.99
N ARG A 49 -0.60 0.60 12.43
CA ARG A 49 -1.79 0.35 13.25
C ARG A 49 -1.50 -0.72 14.31
N GLU A 50 -0.87 -1.81 13.88
CA GLU A 50 -0.60 -2.90 14.81
C GLU A 50 0.45 -2.52 15.85
N GLN A 51 1.42 -1.73 15.45
CA GLN A 51 2.43 -1.28 16.40
C GLN A 51 1.81 -0.43 17.51
N ASN A 52 0.70 0.20 17.22
CA ASN A 52 0.02 1.00 18.21
C ASN A 52 -1.11 0.25 18.91
N GLY A 53 -1.26 -1.02 18.60
CA GLY A 53 -2.25 -1.84 19.28
C GLY A 53 -3.69 -1.53 18.93
N HIS A 54 -3.91 -0.98 17.75
CA HIS A 54 -5.25 -0.56 17.37
C HIS A 54 -5.90 -1.56 16.42
N THR A 55 -7.20 -1.73 16.55
CA THR A 55 -7.94 -2.55 15.61
C THR A 55 -8.31 -1.71 14.40
N GLN A 56 -8.71 -2.37 13.34
CA GLN A 56 -9.16 -1.65 12.16
C GLN A 56 -10.39 -0.81 12.49
N GLU A 57 -11.29 -1.34 13.30
CA GLU A 57 -12.49 -0.62 13.67
C GLU A 57 -12.18 0.63 14.45
N PHE A 58 -11.28 0.52 15.40
CA PHE A 58 -10.90 1.66 16.20
C PHE A 58 -10.33 2.77 15.30
N LEU A 59 -9.43 2.39 14.43
CA LEU A 59 -8.78 3.37 13.57
C LEU A 59 -9.78 3.99 12.61
N ALA A 60 -10.62 3.17 12.01
CA ALA A 60 -11.60 3.68 11.06
C ALA A 60 -12.56 4.65 11.75
N HIS A 61 -12.97 4.32 12.96
CA HIS A 61 -13.89 5.17 13.66
C HIS A 61 -13.27 6.53 13.99
N ASN A 62 -12.02 6.52 14.36
CA ASN A 62 -11.36 7.75 14.76
C ASN A 62 -10.83 8.60 13.60
N THR A 63 -10.59 8.01 12.46
CA THR A 63 -10.06 8.77 11.34
C THR A 63 -11.09 8.96 10.23
N HIS A 64 -12.17 8.20 10.28
CA HIS A 64 -13.18 8.19 9.23
C HIS A 64 -12.58 7.75 7.90
N LEU A 65 -11.57 6.90 7.96
CA LEU A 65 -10.97 6.35 6.77
C LEU A 65 -11.45 4.93 6.56
N LYS A 66 -11.42 4.47 5.32
CA LYS A 66 -11.87 3.13 5.00
C LYS A 66 -10.72 2.16 5.20
N ILE A 67 -10.32 1.97 6.43
CA ILE A 67 -9.13 1.19 6.75
C ILE A 67 -9.17 -0.22 6.20
N TRP A 68 -10.32 -0.89 6.34
CA TRP A 68 -10.42 -2.24 5.85
C TRP A 68 -10.18 -2.30 4.35
N ASP A 69 -10.76 -1.35 3.62
CA ASP A 69 -10.59 -1.33 2.17
C ASP A 69 -9.13 -1.08 1.78
N TYR A 70 -8.45 -0.23 2.53
CA TYR A 70 -7.06 0.07 2.21
C TYR A 70 -6.15 -1.12 2.55
N GLU A 71 -6.35 -1.73 3.70
CA GLU A 71 -5.48 -2.85 4.09
C GLU A 71 -5.73 -4.09 3.26
N SER A 72 -6.95 -4.26 2.76
CA SER A 72 -7.26 -5.39 1.92
C SER A 72 -6.99 -5.10 0.45
N MET A 73 -6.52 -3.91 0.17
CA MET A 73 -6.21 -3.50 -1.20
C MET A 73 -7.42 -3.43 -2.11
N GLN A 74 -8.61 -3.29 -1.52
CA GLN A 74 -9.80 -3.10 -2.33
C GLN A 74 -9.82 -1.68 -2.89
N LYS A 75 -9.22 -0.75 -2.17
CA LYS A 75 -9.12 0.62 -2.62
C LYS A 75 -7.75 1.15 -2.32
N SER A 76 -7.31 2.09 -3.12
CA SER A 76 -6.03 2.73 -2.91
C SER A 76 -6.29 4.06 -2.20
N PRO A 77 -5.68 4.31 -1.07
CA PRO A 77 -5.93 5.57 -0.38
C PRO A 77 -5.35 6.73 -1.17
N SER A 78 -6.03 7.85 -1.11
CA SER A 78 -5.50 9.05 -1.73
C SER A 78 -4.40 9.60 -0.83
N LEU A 79 -3.63 10.51 -1.36
CA LEU A 79 -2.59 11.13 -0.55
C LEU A 79 -3.20 11.85 0.63
N GLU A 80 -4.37 12.44 0.45
CA GLU A 80 -5.04 13.10 1.56
C GLU A 80 -5.44 12.12 2.63
N SER A 81 -5.87 10.93 2.24
CA SER A 81 -6.22 9.91 3.22
C SER A 81 -4.99 9.46 3.97
N ILE A 82 -3.87 9.32 3.26
CA ILE A 82 -2.63 8.94 3.91
C ILE A 82 -2.20 10.04 4.88
N ALA A 83 -2.38 11.29 4.48
CA ALA A 83 -2.01 12.39 5.36
C ALA A 83 -2.85 12.39 6.63
N ARG A 84 -4.14 12.08 6.51
CA ARG A 84 -5.02 12.02 7.68
C ARG A 84 -4.59 10.88 8.60
N PHE A 85 -4.22 9.76 8.02
CA PHE A 85 -3.73 8.63 8.78
C PHE A 85 -2.46 9.04 9.54
N CYS A 86 -1.55 9.71 8.84
CA CYS A 86 -0.31 10.16 9.44
C CYS A 86 -0.56 11.16 10.57
N THR A 87 -1.49 12.06 10.38
CA THR A 87 -1.81 13.04 11.39
C THR A 87 -2.30 12.34 12.67
N PHE A 88 -3.10 11.30 12.49
CA PHE A 88 -3.61 10.59 13.65
C PHE A 88 -2.47 9.97 14.45
N TYR A 89 -1.43 9.50 13.78
CA TYR A 89 -0.31 8.86 14.46
C TYR A 89 0.88 9.81 14.67
N ALA A 90 0.70 11.08 14.41
CA ALA A 90 1.76 12.07 14.57
C ALA A 90 3.01 11.70 13.77
N LEU A 91 2.79 11.23 12.54
CA LEU A 91 3.88 10.90 11.66
C LEU A 91 3.93 11.89 10.53
N SER A 92 5.12 12.16 10.03
CA SER A 92 5.22 12.96 8.80
C SER A 92 5.00 12.02 7.63
N LEU A 93 4.66 12.56 6.48
CA LEU A 93 4.54 11.75 5.29
C LEU A 93 5.89 11.10 4.97
N SER A 94 6.97 11.82 5.22
CA SER A 94 8.29 11.28 4.99
C SER A 94 8.52 10.04 5.84
N ASP A 95 8.13 10.08 7.11
CA ASP A 95 8.30 8.94 7.98
C ASP A 95 7.41 7.78 7.57
N PHE A 96 6.23 8.09 7.06
CA PHE A 96 5.32 7.05 6.63
C PHE A 96 5.95 6.26 5.48
N PHE A 97 6.51 6.98 4.51
CA PHE A 97 7.04 6.31 3.33
C PHE A 97 8.48 5.83 3.47
N ALA A 98 9.18 6.24 4.50
CA ALA A 98 10.59 5.90 4.62
C ALA A 98 10.90 4.40 4.53
N PRO A 99 10.13 3.53 5.18
CA PRO A 99 10.45 2.10 5.11
C PRO A 99 10.01 1.44 3.82
N ILE A 100 9.24 2.13 3.01
CA ILE A 100 8.73 1.52 1.81
C ILE A 100 9.80 1.51 0.75
N THR A 101 10.11 0.32 0.24
CA THR A 101 11.08 0.20 -0.82
C THR A 101 10.32 -0.01 -2.08
N PHE A 102 10.61 0.75 -3.07
CA PHE A 102 9.88 0.66 -4.32
C PHE A 102 10.87 0.32 -5.40
N PRO A 103 10.63 -0.66 -6.23
CA PRO A 103 11.59 -1.04 -7.24
C PRO A 103 11.84 0.08 -8.23
N GLN A 104 13.11 0.27 -8.56
CA GLN A 104 13.47 1.28 -9.52
C GLN A 104 13.74 0.62 -10.83
N ASP A 105 13.58 1.35 -11.88
CA ASP A 105 13.87 0.84 -13.17
C ASP A 105 15.29 0.77 -13.21
N SER A 106 15.77 -0.24 -13.65
CA SER A 106 17.12 -0.32 -13.69
C SER A 106 17.60 0.36 -14.73
N LYS A 107 17.64 0.82 -15.15
CA LYS A 107 18.12 1.49 -16.12
C LYS A 107 19.05 1.36 -16.26
#